data_f88c2e48a722bc7f0e78512933924ff4
#
_entry.id   f88c2e48a722bc7f0e78512933924ff4
#
_cell.length_a   1.000
_cell.length_b   1.000
_cell.length_c   1.000
_cell.angle_alpha   90.00
_cell.angle_beta   90.00
_cell.angle_gamma   90.00
#
_symmetry.space_group_name_H-M   'P 1'
#
loop_
_entity.id
_entity.type
_entity.pdbx_description
1 polymer ?
#
loop_
_entity_poly.entity_id
_entity_poly.type
_entity_poly.pdbx_seq_one_letter_code
_entity_poly.pdbx_strand_id
1 'polypeptide(L)'
;IQTITKVTQEKKDADGNPVLDADGNPETETITTQAPVTTPVTLTGTSEQGSGIATEGNVSISGIVLNGSTTADTGTGVSLGGNLTIADDISGVTAGATGNGTALVVNNASIHSDGYTDSGKDFVINASVSGNGTAIKTQGSSQLDEVVLNGNATGGGTAVELGGQVSGANITGTSDSGTAVRVTDGAGVDGSAVKGHSDSGTGLQVSGNASLNNSDLSGTTQTGTGAAVTGSLTADTSSQVTGSATQDGGTGVTVDGSVTGATVTGDATSGDAVRIADGSQLTGADIKGTSVTGSGIKTQGNVSLEGGTQLAGGSQQGAALDVSGTLNHDPDSSVTTTPDNTGSVIGNENIHEVIPVVPPMPDEGGNNQPDQKPGGDTDKPTVPSEPDQKPGGDTDKPTVPSEPDHNQEHDHNQSHNASLRKQAEVNSLRQGAANAQVTQMNRASQDGFHAAGSPPVPVSGYQPAEQTVDISLCDDSDCQSESL
;
A
#
# COMPACT_ATOMS: atom_id res chain seq x y z
N ILE A 1 31.29 7.18 -7.55
CA ILE A 1 32.70 7.26 -8.03
C ILE A 1 33.36 5.95 -7.69
N GLN A 2 33.61 5.09 -8.68
CA GLN A 2 34.37 3.87 -8.48
C GLN A 2 35.85 4.20 -8.29
N THR A 3 36.41 3.86 -7.16
CA THR A 3 37.87 3.98 -6.97
C THR A 3 38.51 2.70 -7.48
N ILE A 4 39.19 2.79 -8.62
CA ILE A 4 39.96 1.70 -9.16
C ILE A 4 41.37 1.74 -8.56
N THR A 5 41.66 0.79 -7.70
CA THR A 5 43.01 0.62 -7.15
C THR A 5 43.76 -0.42 -7.98
N LYS A 6 44.84 0.00 -8.61
CA LYS A 6 45.76 -0.88 -9.31
C LYS A 6 46.94 -1.16 -8.39
N VAL A 7 47.11 -2.40 -8.00
CA VAL A 7 48.27 -2.85 -7.21
C VAL A 7 49.10 -3.75 -8.06
N THR A 8 50.37 -3.39 -8.28
CA THR A 8 51.34 -4.23 -8.96
C THR A 8 52.06 -5.05 -7.91
N GLN A 9 51.98 -6.36 -7.99
CA GLN A 9 52.62 -7.28 -7.05
C GLN A 9 53.44 -8.33 -7.85
N GLU A 10 54.31 -9.00 -7.13
CA GLU A 10 55.05 -10.15 -7.72
C GLU A 10 54.08 -11.30 -8.03
N LYS A 11 54.10 -11.80 -9.23
CA LYS A 11 53.33 -12.96 -9.67
C LYS A 11 53.88 -14.21 -9.00
N LYS A 12 53.05 -15.00 -8.36
CA LYS A 12 53.42 -16.22 -7.65
C LYS A 12 52.79 -17.45 -8.32
N ASP A 13 53.52 -18.56 -8.30
CA ASP A 13 53.02 -19.86 -8.73
C ASP A 13 52.05 -20.47 -7.69
N ALA A 14 51.52 -21.67 -7.97
CA ALA A 14 50.60 -22.36 -7.06
C ALA A 14 51.23 -22.74 -5.72
N ASP A 15 52.55 -22.81 -5.62
CA ASP A 15 53.30 -23.13 -4.41
C ASP A 15 53.73 -21.86 -3.65
N GLY A 16 53.40 -20.67 -4.17
CA GLY A 16 53.71 -19.39 -3.58
C GLY A 16 55.09 -18.81 -3.90
N ASN A 17 55.84 -19.42 -4.84
CA ASN A 17 57.14 -18.92 -5.26
C ASN A 17 57.01 -17.87 -6.35
N PRO A 18 57.92 -16.89 -6.43
CA PRO A 18 57.93 -15.92 -7.54
C PRO A 18 58.06 -16.60 -8.90
N VAL A 19 57.20 -16.24 -9.84
CA VAL A 19 57.36 -16.59 -11.26
C VAL A 19 58.42 -15.68 -11.85
N LEU A 20 59.49 -16.28 -12.44
CA LEU A 20 60.60 -15.52 -13.03
C LEU A 20 60.40 -15.41 -14.55
N ASP A 21 60.83 -14.27 -15.11
CA ASP A 21 60.93 -14.07 -16.55
C ASP A 21 62.14 -14.82 -17.16
N ALA A 22 62.33 -14.71 -18.47
CA ALA A 22 63.45 -15.38 -19.19
C ALA A 22 64.83 -14.93 -18.73
N ASP A 23 64.93 -13.78 -18.08
CA ASP A 23 66.21 -13.20 -17.59
C ASP A 23 66.36 -13.46 -16.07
N GLY A 24 65.44 -14.20 -15.45
CA GLY A 24 65.49 -14.59 -14.02
C GLY A 24 64.97 -13.52 -13.05
N ASN A 25 64.31 -12.50 -13.53
CA ASN A 25 63.67 -11.48 -12.66
C ASN A 25 62.23 -11.88 -12.32
N PRO A 26 61.71 -11.50 -11.12
CA PRO A 26 60.32 -11.75 -10.79
C PRO A 26 59.36 -11.07 -11.78
N GLU A 27 58.47 -11.83 -12.38
CA GLU A 27 57.34 -11.27 -13.12
C GLU A 27 56.40 -10.53 -12.16
N THR A 28 55.84 -9.44 -12.64
CA THR A 28 54.83 -8.69 -11.86
C THR A 28 53.46 -8.82 -12.54
N GLU A 29 52.43 -8.93 -11.72
CA GLU A 29 51.04 -8.84 -12.16
C GLU A 29 50.37 -7.60 -11.60
N THR A 30 49.51 -7.00 -12.38
CA THR A 30 48.69 -5.86 -11.88
C THR A 30 47.30 -6.38 -11.55
N ILE A 31 46.99 -6.37 -10.27
CA ILE A 31 45.62 -6.66 -9.79
C ILE A 31 44.83 -5.34 -9.79
N THR A 32 43.74 -5.33 -10.53
CA THR A 32 42.82 -4.23 -10.53
C THR A 32 41.70 -4.58 -9.58
N THR A 33 41.59 -3.89 -8.44
CA THR A 33 40.50 -4.06 -7.49
C THR A 33 39.58 -2.85 -7.62
N GLN A 34 38.31 -3.09 -7.91
CA GLN A 34 37.30 -2.07 -7.79
C GLN A 34 36.84 -2.03 -6.35
N ALA A 35 37.06 -0.91 -5.68
CA ALA A 35 36.47 -0.70 -4.37
C ALA A 35 35.00 -0.35 -4.55
N PRO A 36 34.08 -0.88 -3.72
CA PRO A 36 32.69 -0.45 -3.74
C PRO A 36 32.61 1.07 -3.50
N VAL A 37 31.68 1.72 -4.19
CA VAL A 37 31.41 3.15 -3.96
C VAL A 37 30.92 3.29 -2.53
N THR A 38 31.68 3.99 -1.70
CA THR A 38 31.36 4.17 -0.28
C THR A 38 30.70 5.51 0.03
N THR A 39 30.67 6.41 -0.97
CA THR A 39 30.12 7.75 -0.79
C THR A 39 29.22 8.09 -1.97
N PRO A 40 27.91 8.27 -1.78
CA PRO A 40 27.00 8.60 -2.89
C PRO A 40 27.22 10.03 -3.36
N VAL A 41 26.82 10.27 -4.61
CA VAL A 41 26.66 11.63 -5.16
C VAL A 41 25.29 12.15 -4.78
N THR A 42 25.20 13.34 -4.19
CA THR A 42 23.92 13.95 -3.86
C THR A 42 23.48 14.90 -4.98
N LEU A 43 22.32 14.62 -5.57
CA LEU A 43 21.62 15.50 -6.50
C LEU A 43 20.59 16.29 -5.71
N THR A 44 20.81 17.60 -5.53
CA THR A 44 19.90 18.47 -4.76
C THR A 44 19.08 19.33 -5.70
N GLY A 45 17.76 19.35 -5.51
CA GLY A 45 16.80 20.20 -6.21
C GLY A 45 15.96 21.00 -5.23
N THR A 46 15.89 22.32 -5.43
CA THR A 46 15.00 23.20 -4.65
C THR A 46 14.08 23.98 -5.58
N SER A 47 12.84 24.20 -5.17
CA SER A 47 11.88 24.97 -5.93
C SER A 47 11.07 25.91 -5.04
N GLU A 48 10.80 27.10 -5.56
CA GLU A 48 9.87 28.06 -4.94
C GLU A 48 8.45 27.95 -5.49
N GLN A 49 8.22 27.31 -6.64
CA GLN A 49 6.90 27.24 -7.29
C GLN A 49 6.68 25.96 -8.13
N GLY A 50 7.41 24.92 -7.93
CA GLY A 50 7.27 23.72 -8.75
C GLY A 50 7.83 22.50 -8.04
N SER A 51 8.44 21.61 -8.79
CA SER A 51 9.14 20.45 -8.24
C SER A 51 10.63 20.75 -8.08
N GLY A 52 11.20 20.43 -6.93
CA GLY A 52 12.64 20.50 -6.71
C GLY A 52 13.36 19.47 -7.58
N ILE A 53 12.87 18.23 -7.58
CA ILE A 53 13.27 17.16 -8.51
C ILE A 53 12.00 16.58 -9.11
N ALA A 54 11.98 16.35 -10.43
CA ALA A 54 10.88 15.67 -11.10
C ALA A 54 11.43 14.59 -12.04
N THR A 55 10.78 13.44 -12.06
CA THR A 55 11.01 12.38 -13.03
C THR A 55 9.74 12.12 -13.82
N GLU A 56 9.82 12.03 -15.15
CA GLU A 56 8.67 11.74 -16.02
C GLU A 56 8.79 10.38 -16.73
N GLY A 57 9.76 9.59 -16.36
CA GLY A 57 10.01 8.29 -16.96
C GLY A 57 10.61 7.33 -15.95
N ASN A 58 11.16 6.21 -16.45
CA ASN A 58 11.85 5.26 -15.59
C ASN A 58 13.26 5.77 -15.28
N VAL A 59 13.59 5.76 -14.00
CA VAL A 59 14.90 6.21 -13.50
C VAL A 59 15.51 5.08 -12.67
N SER A 60 16.75 4.75 -12.94
CA SER A 60 17.56 3.89 -12.07
C SER A 60 18.66 4.72 -11.42
N ILE A 61 18.80 4.59 -10.11
CA ILE A 61 19.85 5.28 -9.35
C ILE A 61 20.83 4.26 -8.74
N SER A 62 22.12 4.53 -8.91
CA SER A 62 23.21 3.78 -8.32
C SER A 62 24.28 4.76 -7.81
N GLY A 63 24.60 4.70 -6.53
CA GLY A 63 25.51 5.66 -5.90
C GLY A 63 24.97 7.10 -5.86
N ILE A 64 23.66 7.30 -5.95
CA ILE A 64 23.04 8.63 -6.02
C ILE A 64 21.99 8.81 -4.93
N VAL A 65 22.06 9.94 -4.23
CA VAL A 65 21.00 10.39 -3.33
C VAL A 65 20.26 11.55 -4.00
N LEU A 66 18.95 11.37 -4.23
CA LEU A 66 18.06 12.43 -4.66
C LEU A 66 17.58 13.21 -3.43
N ASN A 67 17.82 14.53 -3.40
CA ASN A 67 17.40 15.39 -2.30
C ASN A 67 16.59 16.57 -2.86
N GLY A 68 15.26 16.45 -2.87
CA GLY A 68 14.36 17.46 -3.41
C GLY A 68 13.65 18.23 -2.30
N SER A 69 13.52 19.55 -2.46
CA SER A 69 12.77 20.37 -1.50
C SER A 69 11.96 21.48 -2.17
N THR A 70 10.89 21.91 -1.49
CA THR A 70 10.10 23.08 -1.87
C THR A 70 9.81 23.96 -0.67
N THR A 71 9.80 25.27 -0.91
CA THR A 71 9.36 26.27 0.08
C THR A 71 8.01 26.89 -0.27
N ALA A 72 7.42 26.47 -1.38
CA ALA A 72 6.14 26.99 -1.86
C ALA A 72 4.96 26.19 -1.28
N ASP A 73 3.86 26.89 -1.02
CA ASP A 73 2.60 26.31 -0.54
C ASP A 73 1.97 25.30 -1.51
N THR A 74 2.30 25.38 -2.79
CA THR A 74 1.79 24.47 -3.85
C THR A 74 2.91 23.66 -4.51
N GLY A 75 4.14 23.79 -4.03
CA GLY A 75 5.30 23.10 -4.60
C GLY A 75 5.43 21.65 -4.17
N THR A 76 6.30 20.93 -4.88
CA THR A 76 6.65 19.55 -4.60
C THR A 76 8.17 19.43 -4.42
N GLY A 77 8.64 18.77 -3.37
CA GLY A 77 10.07 18.50 -3.18
C GLY A 77 10.59 17.53 -4.23
N VAL A 78 10.06 16.32 -4.26
CA VAL A 78 10.35 15.27 -5.26
C VAL A 78 9.05 14.80 -5.89
N SER A 79 8.98 14.77 -7.21
CA SER A 79 7.85 14.22 -7.98
C SER A 79 8.32 13.05 -8.83
N LEU A 80 7.79 11.87 -8.54
CA LEU A 80 8.06 10.64 -9.28
C LEU A 80 6.87 10.34 -10.18
N GLY A 81 7.00 10.63 -11.47
CA GLY A 81 5.98 10.38 -12.50
C GLY A 81 6.28 9.14 -13.35
N GLY A 82 7.17 8.27 -12.91
CA GLY A 82 7.54 7.01 -13.57
C GLY A 82 8.14 6.04 -12.57
N ASN A 83 8.81 5.01 -13.05
CA ASN A 83 9.37 4.00 -12.16
C ASN A 83 10.75 4.42 -11.63
N LEU A 84 11.00 4.16 -10.36
CA LEU A 84 12.28 4.37 -9.71
C LEU A 84 12.87 3.03 -9.29
N THR A 85 14.01 2.67 -9.87
CA THR A 85 14.79 1.50 -9.46
C THR A 85 16.00 1.96 -8.64
N ILE A 86 16.19 1.36 -7.49
CA ILE A 86 17.31 1.62 -6.59
C ILE A 86 18.24 0.44 -6.64
N ALA A 87 19.42 0.65 -7.24
CA ALA A 87 20.34 -0.42 -7.63
C ALA A 87 21.42 -0.73 -6.57
N ASP A 88 21.49 -0.01 -5.47
CA ASP A 88 22.46 -0.23 -4.40
C ASP A 88 22.01 0.34 -3.05
N ASP A 89 22.75 -0.02 -2.00
CA ASP A 89 22.47 0.33 -0.60
C ASP A 89 22.97 1.72 -0.18
N ILE A 90 23.66 2.44 -1.07
CA ILE A 90 24.13 3.81 -0.80
C ILE A 90 23.32 4.87 -1.52
N SER A 91 22.43 4.47 -2.43
CA SER A 91 21.48 5.35 -3.07
C SER A 91 20.35 5.74 -2.12
N GLY A 92 19.68 6.86 -2.37
CA GLY A 92 18.66 7.35 -1.48
C GLY A 92 17.71 8.35 -2.11
N VAL A 93 16.53 8.53 -1.48
CA VAL A 93 15.61 9.61 -1.79
C VAL A 93 15.21 10.30 -0.49
N THR A 94 15.41 11.61 -0.47
CA THR A 94 14.95 12.48 0.62
C THR A 94 14.13 13.61 0.03
N ALA A 95 12.98 13.89 0.62
CA ALA A 95 12.10 14.94 0.14
C ALA A 95 11.68 15.86 1.28
N GLY A 96 11.61 17.16 1.01
CA GLY A 96 11.22 18.17 1.99
C GLY A 96 10.22 19.17 1.44
N ALA A 97 9.30 19.64 2.30
CA ALA A 97 8.43 20.75 1.99
C ALA A 97 8.18 21.62 3.23
N THR A 98 7.87 22.89 3.01
CA THR A 98 7.43 23.83 4.05
C THR A 98 6.03 24.33 3.75
N GLY A 99 5.33 24.86 4.75
CA GLY A 99 3.99 25.44 4.57
C GLY A 99 2.95 24.38 4.18
N ASN A 100 2.27 24.59 3.06
CA ASN A 100 1.24 23.68 2.53
C ASN A 100 1.73 22.82 1.37
N GLY A 101 3.04 22.82 1.06
CA GLY A 101 3.63 22.04 -0.03
C GLY A 101 3.59 20.53 0.21
N THR A 102 3.95 19.77 -0.83
CA THR A 102 4.10 18.31 -0.76
C THR A 102 5.57 17.93 -0.87
N ALA A 103 6.10 17.14 0.06
CA ALA A 103 7.51 16.76 -0.04
C ALA A 103 7.73 15.71 -1.12
N LEU A 104 7.01 14.60 -1.13
CA LEU A 104 7.13 13.52 -2.13
C LEU A 104 5.77 13.24 -2.77
N VAL A 105 5.72 13.24 -4.09
CA VAL A 105 4.59 12.74 -4.88
C VAL A 105 5.03 11.50 -5.65
N VAL A 106 4.26 10.41 -5.55
CA VAL A 106 4.38 9.19 -6.34
C VAL A 106 3.12 9.06 -7.18
N ASN A 107 3.23 9.25 -8.50
CA ASN A 107 2.09 9.31 -9.39
C ASN A 107 2.22 8.33 -10.54
N ASN A 108 1.40 7.28 -10.56
CA ASN A 108 1.47 6.20 -11.54
C ASN A 108 2.91 5.64 -11.65
N ALA A 109 3.54 5.39 -10.52
CA ALA A 109 4.94 5.02 -10.45
C ALA A 109 5.14 3.73 -9.66
N SER A 110 6.17 2.99 -10.04
CA SER A 110 6.65 1.83 -9.30
C SER A 110 8.00 2.19 -8.67
N ILE A 111 8.16 1.88 -7.38
CA ILE A 111 9.44 2.03 -6.69
C ILE A 111 9.91 0.64 -6.31
N HIS A 112 11.09 0.25 -6.78
CA HIS A 112 11.65 -1.07 -6.58
C HIS A 112 13.12 -0.96 -6.18
N SER A 113 13.56 -1.81 -5.25
CA SER A 113 14.94 -1.89 -4.80
C SER A 113 15.59 -3.20 -5.20
N ASP A 114 16.50 -3.16 -6.17
CA ASP A 114 17.24 -4.34 -6.66
C ASP A 114 18.48 -4.68 -5.81
N GLY A 115 18.95 -3.76 -4.99
CA GLY A 115 20.26 -3.84 -4.34
C GLY A 115 20.29 -4.38 -2.92
N TYR A 116 19.14 -4.59 -2.30
CA TYR A 116 19.04 -4.90 -0.87
C TYR A 116 18.85 -6.39 -0.54
N THR A 117 18.73 -7.26 -1.53
CA THR A 117 18.40 -8.69 -1.37
C THR A 117 19.35 -9.47 -0.47
N ASP A 118 20.61 -9.08 -0.40
CA ASP A 118 21.64 -9.76 0.41
C ASP A 118 21.69 -9.28 1.87
N SER A 119 21.11 -8.11 2.19
CA SER A 119 21.18 -7.53 3.54
C SER A 119 19.91 -7.71 4.36
N GLY A 120 18.81 -8.14 3.75
CA GLY A 120 17.50 -8.29 4.42
C GLY A 120 16.96 -6.96 4.98
N LYS A 121 17.32 -5.84 4.34
CA LYS A 121 16.86 -4.49 4.70
C LYS A 121 16.14 -3.88 3.54
N ASP A 122 14.94 -3.38 3.79
CA ASP A 122 14.18 -2.60 2.82
C ASP A 122 14.84 -1.23 2.60
N PHE A 123 14.71 -0.71 1.40
CA PHE A 123 15.14 0.65 1.09
C PHE A 123 14.20 1.68 1.73
N VAL A 124 14.77 2.68 2.38
CA VAL A 124 13.98 3.68 3.12
C VAL A 124 13.97 5.02 2.40
N ILE A 125 12.79 5.49 2.04
CA ILE A 125 12.56 6.84 1.53
C ILE A 125 11.97 7.71 2.66
N ASN A 126 12.62 8.83 2.94
CA ASN A 126 12.16 9.76 3.96
C ASN A 126 11.63 11.05 3.31
N ALA A 127 10.42 11.42 3.71
CA ALA A 127 9.83 12.68 3.31
C ALA A 127 9.31 13.44 4.52
N SER A 128 9.53 14.76 4.54
CA SER A 128 9.11 15.58 5.67
C SER A 128 8.42 16.87 5.20
N VAL A 129 7.41 17.30 5.95
CA VAL A 129 6.77 18.60 5.79
C VAL A 129 6.73 19.32 7.13
N SER A 130 7.06 20.62 7.10
CA SER A 130 6.85 21.52 8.24
C SER A 130 5.69 22.46 7.93
N GLY A 131 4.57 22.29 8.65
CA GLY A 131 3.34 23.06 8.45
C GLY A 131 2.12 22.20 8.17
N ASN A 132 1.22 22.64 7.29
CA ASN A 132 -0.05 21.96 7.02
C ASN A 132 -0.06 21.15 5.71
N GLY A 133 1.09 21.01 5.07
CA GLY A 133 1.23 20.27 3.81
C GLY A 133 1.20 18.75 3.97
N THR A 134 1.67 18.05 2.95
CA THR A 134 1.72 16.58 2.91
C THR A 134 3.17 16.11 2.73
N ALA A 135 3.65 15.18 3.58
CA ALA A 135 4.99 14.66 3.39
C ALA A 135 5.05 13.66 2.22
N ILE A 136 4.18 12.67 2.17
CA ILE A 136 4.10 11.72 1.05
C ILE A 136 2.69 11.68 0.50
N LYS A 137 2.57 11.74 -0.81
CA LYS A 137 1.30 11.61 -1.53
C LYS A 137 1.43 10.59 -2.66
N THR A 138 0.60 9.55 -2.66
CA THR A 138 0.46 8.63 -3.78
C THR A 138 -0.76 8.98 -4.62
N GLN A 139 -0.69 8.77 -5.92
CA GLN A 139 -1.77 9.03 -6.87
C GLN A 139 -1.72 7.99 -8.00
N GLY A 140 -2.89 7.68 -8.57
CA GLY A 140 -2.96 6.69 -9.64
C GLY A 140 -2.61 5.28 -9.18
N SER A 141 -1.85 4.52 -9.95
CA SER A 141 -1.42 3.16 -9.59
C SER A 141 0.05 3.18 -9.17
N SER A 142 0.33 2.87 -7.90
CA SER A 142 1.68 2.87 -7.34
C SER A 142 2.01 1.50 -6.75
N GLN A 143 3.10 0.91 -7.22
CA GLN A 143 3.65 -0.35 -6.71
C GLN A 143 4.92 -0.05 -5.91
N LEU A 144 5.00 -0.53 -4.68
CA LEU A 144 6.12 -0.30 -3.77
C LEU A 144 6.67 -1.65 -3.34
N ASP A 145 7.83 -2.00 -3.86
CA ASP A 145 8.40 -3.33 -3.72
C ASP A 145 9.79 -3.20 -3.04
N GLU A 146 9.94 -3.89 -1.90
CA GLU A 146 11.13 -3.81 -1.05
C GLU A 146 11.50 -2.38 -0.59
N VAL A 147 10.47 -1.53 -0.41
CA VAL A 147 10.64 -0.11 -0.05
C VAL A 147 9.81 0.25 1.16
N VAL A 148 10.41 0.96 2.09
CA VAL A 148 9.73 1.62 3.22
C VAL A 148 9.57 3.10 2.92
N LEU A 149 8.36 3.61 2.96
CA LEU A 149 8.07 5.04 2.90
C LEU A 149 7.83 5.62 4.29
N ASN A 150 8.66 6.56 4.72
CA ASN A 150 8.49 7.28 5.97
C ASN A 150 8.08 8.73 5.70
N GLY A 151 6.85 9.07 6.04
CA GLY A 151 6.34 10.43 6.04
C GLY A 151 6.40 11.05 7.44
N ASN A 152 6.85 12.29 7.54
CA ASN A 152 6.85 13.05 8.78
C ASN A 152 6.23 14.45 8.57
N ALA A 153 5.20 14.78 9.36
CA ALA A 153 4.57 16.09 9.36
C ALA A 153 4.71 16.76 10.73
N THR A 154 5.55 17.77 10.81
CA THR A 154 5.68 18.58 12.03
C THR A 154 4.68 19.72 11.96
N GLY A 155 3.57 19.60 12.69
CA GLY A 155 2.47 20.55 12.69
C GLY A 155 1.11 19.87 12.41
N GLY A 156 0.21 20.61 11.78
CA GLY A 156 -1.15 20.13 11.46
C GLY A 156 -1.27 19.38 10.13
N GLY A 157 -0.17 19.09 9.45
CA GLY A 157 -0.14 18.47 8.12
C GLY A 157 -0.47 16.97 8.11
N THR A 158 -0.47 16.40 6.90
CA THR A 158 -0.64 14.96 6.67
C THR A 158 0.72 14.33 6.40
N ALA A 159 1.10 13.31 7.16
CA ALA A 159 2.39 12.67 6.90
C ALA A 159 2.33 11.79 5.64
N VAL A 160 1.29 10.98 5.47
CA VAL A 160 1.10 10.17 4.26
C VAL A 160 -0.34 10.26 3.77
N GLU A 161 -0.52 10.56 2.51
CA GLU A 161 -1.82 10.53 1.81
C GLU A 161 -1.78 9.45 0.74
N LEU A 162 -2.58 8.40 0.91
CA LEU A 162 -2.71 7.29 -0.03
C LEU A 162 -3.92 7.54 -0.93
N GLY A 163 -3.66 7.81 -2.20
CA GLY A 163 -4.66 7.95 -3.24
C GLY A 163 -4.37 6.99 -4.38
N GLY A 164 -5.44 6.56 -5.08
CA GLY A 164 -5.34 5.57 -6.15
C GLY A 164 -5.07 4.15 -5.63
N GLN A 165 -4.36 3.34 -6.42
CA GLN A 165 -4.04 1.96 -6.05
C GLN A 165 -2.61 1.90 -5.50
N VAL A 166 -2.44 1.34 -4.29
CA VAL A 166 -1.13 1.15 -3.65
C VAL A 166 -0.96 -0.32 -3.32
N SER A 167 0.14 -0.92 -3.77
CA SER A 167 0.42 -2.34 -3.54
C SER A 167 1.83 -2.59 -3.03
N GLY A 168 1.99 -3.64 -2.20
CA GLY A 168 3.28 -4.10 -1.69
C GLY A 168 3.98 -3.10 -0.77
N ALA A 169 3.24 -2.19 -0.14
CA ALA A 169 3.80 -1.06 0.58
C ALA A 169 4.12 -1.37 2.04
N ASN A 170 5.27 -0.87 2.51
CA ASN A 170 5.56 -0.72 3.93
C ASN A 170 5.66 0.78 4.24
N ILE A 171 4.61 1.34 4.83
CA ILE A 171 4.44 2.79 4.96
C ILE A 171 4.29 3.19 6.41
N THR A 172 5.05 4.21 6.82
CA THR A 172 4.92 4.82 8.15
C THR A 172 4.68 6.31 8.02
N GLY A 173 3.63 6.80 8.67
CA GLY A 173 3.34 8.23 8.81
C GLY A 173 3.45 8.67 10.26
N THR A 174 4.07 9.83 10.49
CA THR A 174 4.14 10.45 11.83
C THR A 174 3.70 11.90 11.75
N SER A 175 2.80 12.34 12.63
CA SER A 175 2.32 13.72 12.67
C SER A 175 2.20 14.21 14.11
N ASP A 176 2.52 15.46 14.38
CA ASP A 176 2.38 16.03 15.74
C ASP A 176 0.88 16.22 16.09
N SER A 177 0.13 16.89 15.23
CA SER A 177 -1.26 17.23 15.52
C SER A 177 -2.22 17.02 14.34
N GLY A 178 -1.72 16.68 13.18
CA GLY A 178 -2.51 16.41 11.98
C GLY A 178 -2.91 14.95 11.81
N THR A 179 -3.00 14.51 10.58
CA THR A 179 -3.27 13.13 10.22
C THR A 179 -1.97 12.42 9.87
N ALA A 180 -1.64 11.33 10.55
CA ALA A 180 -0.43 10.60 10.22
C ALA A 180 -0.56 9.86 8.90
N VAL A 181 -1.62 9.07 8.71
CA VAL A 181 -1.92 8.44 7.41
C VAL A 181 -3.36 8.71 7.02
N ARG A 182 -3.59 9.12 5.79
CA ARG A 182 -4.91 9.29 5.19
C ARG A 182 -5.04 8.40 3.96
N VAL A 183 -6.05 7.54 3.95
CA VAL A 183 -6.52 6.80 2.77
C VAL A 183 -7.69 7.57 2.19
N THR A 184 -7.57 8.01 0.94
CA THR A 184 -8.56 8.90 0.31
C THR A 184 -9.63 8.14 -0.46
N ASP A 185 -10.64 8.86 -0.91
CA ASP A 185 -11.73 8.31 -1.72
C ASP A 185 -11.22 7.62 -2.99
N GLY A 186 -11.74 6.43 -3.27
CA GLY A 186 -11.33 5.60 -4.41
C GLY A 186 -10.00 4.89 -4.25
N ALA A 187 -9.33 5.02 -3.10
CA ALA A 187 -8.07 4.34 -2.88
C ALA A 187 -8.25 2.84 -2.64
N GLY A 188 -7.34 2.05 -3.21
CA GLY A 188 -7.16 0.63 -2.94
C GLY A 188 -5.79 0.36 -2.33
N VAL A 189 -5.75 -0.44 -1.28
CA VAL A 189 -4.52 -0.85 -0.60
C VAL A 189 -4.43 -2.37 -0.64
N ASP A 190 -3.38 -2.89 -1.28
CA ASP A 190 -3.20 -4.32 -1.53
C ASP A 190 -1.85 -4.81 -1.00
N GLY A 191 -1.85 -5.91 -0.24
CA GLY A 191 -0.64 -6.55 0.28
C GLY A 191 0.27 -5.62 1.09
N SER A 192 -0.31 -4.66 1.81
CA SER A 192 0.45 -3.54 2.37
C SER A 192 0.34 -3.47 3.90
N ALA A 193 1.44 -3.03 4.52
CA ALA A 193 1.49 -2.69 5.93
C ALA A 193 1.61 -1.16 6.10
N VAL A 194 0.59 -0.54 6.71
CA VAL A 194 0.50 0.91 6.84
C VAL A 194 0.34 1.30 8.31
N LYS A 195 1.23 2.15 8.80
CA LYS A 195 1.25 2.59 10.20
C LYS A 195 1.21 4.11 10.30
N GLY A 196 0.25 4.63 11.06
CA GLY A 196 0.13 6.04 11.36
C GLY A 196 0.29 6.33 12.85
N HIS A 197 1.10 7.31 13.21
CA HIS A 197 1.20 7.81 14.58
C HIS A 197 1.00 9.32 14.62
N SER A 198 0.05 9.77 15.42
CA SER A 198 -0.16 11.21 15.68
C SER A 198 -0.17 11.47 17.18
N ASP A 199 0.50 12.52 17.64
CA ASP A 199 0.48 12.81 19.09
C ASP A 199 -0.93 13.23 19.55
N SER A 200 -1.57 14.16 18.85
CA SER A 200 -2.88 14.68 19.27
C SER A 200 -3.96 14.67 18.18
N GLY A 201 -3.62 14.30 16.96
CA GLY A 201 -4.52 14.24 15.82
C GLY A 201 -5.07 12.84 15.56
N THR A 202 -5.12 12.47 14.29
CA THR A 202 -5.59 11.15 13.85
C THR A 202 -4.42 10.30 13.37
N GLY A 203 -4.24 9.11 13.96
CA GLY A 203 -3.21 8.17 13.53
C GLY A 203 -3.48 7.68 12.09
N LEU A 204 -4.65 7.12 11.85
CA LEU A 204 -5.09 6.65 10.53
C LEU A 204 -6.48 7.21 10.21
N GLN A 205 -6.66 7.78 9.03
CA GLN A 205 -7.96 8.20 8.52
C GLN A 205 -8.26 7.49 7.20
N VAL A 206 -9.36 6.77 7.14
CA VAL A 206 -9.96 6.26 5.89
C VAL A 206 -11.15 7.14 5.56
N SER A 207 -11.13 7.80 4.39
CA SER A 207 -12.15 8.76 3.98
C SER A 207 -12.71 8.44 2.59
N GLY A 208 -14.03 8.56 2.44
CA GLY A 208 -14.72 8.18 1.21
C GLY A 208 -14.78 6.67 1.01
N ASN A 209 -14.76 6.22 -0.24
CA ASN A 209 -14.80 4.80 -0.59
C ASN A 209 -13.38 4.25 -0.70
N ALA A 210 -13.02 3.31 0.14
CA ALA A 210 -11.71 2.67 0.13
C ALA A 210 -11.84 1.16 0.11
N SER A 211 -10.85 0.49 -0.48
CA SER A 211 -10.77 -0.98 -0.51
C SER A 211 -9.44 -1.48 0.07
N LEU A 212 -9.51 -2.55 0.87
CA LEU A 212 -8.34 -3.22 1.41
C LEU A 212 -8.35 -4.68 0.95
N ASN A 213 -7.20 -5.15 0.52
CA ASN A 213 -6.98 -6.55 0.18
C ASN A 213 -5.68 -7.01 0.82
N ASN A 214 -5.74 -8.04 1.68
CA ASN A 214 -4.58 -8.58 2.39
C ASN A 214 -3.68 -7.49 3.01
N SER A 215 -4.29 -6.51 3.70
CA SER A 215 -3.60 -5.31 4.17
C SER A 215 -3.85 -5.01 5.63
N ASP A 216 -2.79 -4.59 6.33
CA ASP A 216 -2.83 -4.21 7.73
C ASP A 216 -2.66 -2.69 7.87
N LEU A 217 -3.70 -2.02 8.33
CA LEU A 217 -3.68 -0.59 8.59
C LEU A 217 -3.78 -0.34 10.10
N SER A 218 -2.83 0.41 10.65
CA SER A 218 -2.84 0.75 12.06
C SER A 218 -2.66 2.24 12.31
N GLY A 219 -3.47 2.77 13.21
CA GLY A 219 -3.38 4.15 13.65
C GLY A 219 -3.20 4.24 15.15
N THR A 220 -2.26 5.03 15.62
CA THR A 220 -2.03 5.28 17.04
C THR A 220 -2.05 6.78 17.33
N THR A 221 -2.56 7.12 18.51
CA THR A 221 -2.54 8.51 19.00
C THR A 221 -2.33 8.53 20.51
N GLN A 222 -1.88 9.67 21.03
CA GLN A 222 -1.90 9.86 22.48
C GLN A 222 -3.28 10.29 22.93
N THR A 223 -3.82 11.39 22.40
CA THR A 223 -5.08 11.98 22.88
C THR A 223 -6.18 12.13 21.82
N GLY A 224 -5.88 11.89 20.54
CA GLY A 224 -6.81 12.07 19.44
C GLY A 224 -7.62 10.81 19.10
N THR A 225 -7.67 10.46 17.82
CA THR A 225 -8.30 9.24 17.32
C THR A 225 -7.24 8.32 16.72
N GLY A 226 -7.13 7.09 17.21
CA GLY A 226 -6.21 6.10 16.67
C GLY A 226 -6.51 5.84 15.20
N ALA A 227 -7.69 5.34 14.87
CA ALA A 227 -8.15 5.18 13.50
C ALA A 227 -9.56 5.75 13.30
N ALA A 228 -9.81 6.42 12.19
CA ALA A 228 -11.12 6.95 11.81
C ALA A 228 -11.53 6.43 10.44
N VAL A 229 -12.66 5.77 10.36
CA VAL A 229 -13.31 5.35 9.10
C VAL A 229 -14.50 6.27 8.87
N THR A 230 -14.39 7.15 7.85
CA THR A 230 -15.43 8.12 7.49
C THR A 230 -15.82 7.90 6.02
N GLY A 231 -16.89 7.13 5.82
CA GLY A 231 -17.34 6.74 4.49
C GLY A 231 -17.50 5.23 4.35
N SER A 232 -17.13 4.65 3.22
CA SER A 232 -17.29 3.22 2.95
C SER A 232 -15.95 2.51 2.88
N LEU A 233 -15.74 1.55 3.75
CA LEU A 233 -14.58 0.67 3.74
C LEU A 233 -15.03 -0.74 3.34
N THR A 234 -14.49 -1.26 2.25
CA THR A 234 -14.65 -2.65 1.83
C THR A 234 -13.33 -3.38 1.99
N ALA A 235 -13.32 -4.48 2.69
CA ALA A 235 -12.10 -5.26 2.91
C ALA A 235 -12.36 -6.76 2.75
N ASP A 236 -11.32 -7.50 2.48
CA ASP A 236 -11.35 -8.96 2.61
C ASP A 236 -11.16 -9.38 4.08
N THR A 237 -11.41 -10.65 4.35
CA THR A 237 -11.33 -11.20 5.73
C THR A 237 -9.91 -11.27 6.30
N SER A 238 -8.87 -11.06 5.47
CA SER A 238 -7.48 -11.02 5.89
C SER A 238 -7.01 -9.59 6.24
N SER A 239 -7.78 -8.59 5.86
CA SER A 239 -7.44 -7.19 6.11
C SER A 239 -7.88 -6.70 7.48
N GLN A 240 -7.04 -5.87 8.10
CA GLN A 240 -7.27 -5.35 9.43
C GLN A 240 -7.14 -3.83 9.49
N VAL A 241 -7.98 -3.21 10.33
CA VAL A 241 -7.85 -1.81 10.74
C VAL A 241 -7.75 -1.76 12.26
N THR A 242 -6.64 -1.29 12.77
CA THR A 242 -6.42 -1.17 14.22
C THR A 242 -6.26 0.29 14.62
N GLY A 243 -6.93 0.70 15.68
CA GLY A 243 -6.80 2.04 16.26
C GLY A 243 -6.49 1.99 17.74
N SER A 244 -5.50 2.76 18.19
CA SER A 244 -5.15 2.81 19.61
C SER A 244 -4.99 4.24 20.11
N ALA A 245 -5.57 4.54 21.27
CA ALA A 245 -5.40 5.80 21.99
C ALA A 245 -4.81 5.52 23.38
N THR A 246 -3.61 6.08 23.65
CA THR A 246 -2.81 5.70 24.79
C THR A 246 -2.96 6.59 26.02
N GLN A 247 -3.56 7.77 25.86
CA GLN A 247 -3.77 8.73 26.96
C GLN A 247 -5.25 9.09 27.14
N ASP A 248 -5.51 9.87 28.18
CA ASP A 248 -6.87 10.23 28.58
C ASP A 248 -7.66 10.96 27.49
N GLY A 249 -8.90 10.52 27.28
CA GLY A 249 -9.86 11.14 26.37
C GLY A 249 -9.72 10.73 24.90
N GLY A 250 -8.66 9.99 24.53
CA GLY A 250 -8.50 9.53 23.15
C GLY A 250 -9.47 8.39 22.79
N THR A 251 -9.81 8.28 21.51
CA THR A 251 -10.65 7.21 20.95
C THR A 251 -9.79 6.24 20.15
N GLY A 252 -9.94 4.93 20.38
CA GLY A 252 -9.22 3.91 19.61
C GLY A 252 -9.64 3.96 18.14
N VAL A 253 -10.88 3.59 17.83
CA VAL A 253 -11.45 3.64 16.47
C VAL A 253 -12.75 4.41 16.44
N THR A 254 -12.94 5.23 15.42
CA THR A 254 -14.25 5.82 15.10
C THR A 254 -14.73 5.26 13.76
N VAL A 255 -15.97 4.77 13.70
CA VAL A 255 -16.64 4.34 12.47
C VAL A 255 -17.84 5.28 12.24
N ASP A 256 -17.78 6.03 11.14
CA ASP A 256 -18.83 6.94 10.67
C ASP A 256 -19.09 6.64 9.19
N GLY A 257 -19.88 5.58 8.95
CA GLY A 257 -20.17 5.08 7.61
C GLY A 257 -20.31 3.56 7.55
N SER A 258 -19.90 2.96 6.44
CA SER A 258 -20.06 1.53 6.18
C SER A 258 -18.74 0.78 6.28
N VAL A 259 -18.77 -0.39 6.92
CA VAL A 259 -17.62 -1.31 6.95
C VAL A 259 -18.08 -2.69 6.48
N THR A 260 -17.42 -3.23 5.47
CA THR A 260 -17.72 -4.56 4.92
C THR A 260 -16.48 -5.44 4.95
N GLY A 261 -16.59 -6.63 5.57
CA GLY A 261 -15.60 -7.70 5.55
C GLY A 261 -14.36 -7.50 6.43
N ALA A 262 -14.12 -6.32 6.96
CA ALA A 262 -12.91 -5.99 7.72
C ALA A 262 -12.92 -6.51 9.16
N THR A 263 -11.75 -6.84 9.68
CA THR A 263 -11.51 -6.89 11.12
C THR A 263 -11.13 -5.47 11.61
N VAL A 264 -11.89 -4.92 12.56
CA VAL A 264 -11.63 -3.61 13.15
C VAL A 264 -11.40 -3.76 14.65
N THR A 265 -10.23 -3.33 15.13
CA THR A 265 -9.87 -3.43 16.53
C THR A 265 -9.57 -2.06 17.10
N GLY A 266 -10.23 -1.68 18.19
CA GLY A 266 -10.00 -0.46 18.91
C GLY A 266 -9.50 -0.70 20.33
N ASP A 267 -8.48 0.06 20.74
CA ASP A 267 -7.98 0.07 22.11
C ASP A 267 -7.93 1.49 22.65
N ALA A 268 -8.38 1.70 23.88
CA ALA A 268 -8.29 2.99 24.53
C ALA A 268 -7.96 2.86 26.03
N THR A 269 -7.19 3.81 26.56
CA THR A 269 -6.91 3.84 28.00
C THR A 269 -8.13 4.37 28.77
N SER A 270 -8.70 5.48 28.36
CA SER A 270 -9.82 6.09 29.11
C SER A 270 -10.99 6.58 28.24
N GLY A 271 -10.83 6.65 26.94
CA GLY A 271 -11.92 6.98 26.02
C GLY A 271 -12.64 5.75 25.51
N ASP A 272 -13.46 5.92 24.49
CA ASP A 272 -14.12 4.80 23.84
C ASP A 272 -13.12 4.03 22.97
N ALA A 273 -13.05 2.71 23.13
CA ALA A 273 -12.16 1.93 22.30
C ALA A 273 -12.65 1.85 20.84
N VAL A 274 -13.96 1.61 20.65
CA VAL A 274 -14.61 1.76 19.35
C VAL A 274 -15.85 2.63 19.52
N ARG A 275 -15.98 3.66 18.70
CA ARG A 275 -17.18 4.50 18.60
C ARG A 275 -17.81 4.30 17.22
N ILE A 276 -19.09 3.95 17.18
CA ILE A 276 -19.86 3.76 15.95
C ILE A 276 -20.93 4.84 15.89
N ALA A 277 -20.91 5.65 14.84
CA ALA A 277 -21.79 6.79 14.66
C ALA A 277 -23.18 6.37 14.13
N ASP A 278 -24.12 7.31 14.20
CA ASP A 278 -25.47 7.16 13.65
C ASP A 278 -25.45 6.86 12.14
N GLY A 279 -26.30 5.94 11.71
CA GLY A 279 -26.40 5.54 10.30
C GLY A 279 -25.32 4.58 9.82
N SER A 280 -24.40 4.16 10.68
CA SER A 280 -23.36 3.20 10.29
C SER A 280 -23.94 1.82 9.97
N GLN A 281 -23.37 1.18 8.93
CA GLN A 281 -23.73 -0.16 8.45
C GLN A 281 -22.51 -1.06 8.46
N LEU A 282 -22.59 -2.17 9.19
CA LEU A 282 -21.49 -3.12 9.33
C LEU A 282 -21.95 -4.46 8.75
N THR A 283 -21.24 -4.96 7.73
CA THR A 283 -21.61 -6.17 7.00
C THR A 283 -20.46 -7.16 6.97
N GLY A 284 -20.63 -8.33 7.58
CA GLY A 284 -19.60 -9.37 7.62
C GLY A 284 -18.31 -8.91 8.30
N ALA A 285 -18.38 -7.94 9.19
CA ALA A 285 -17.24 -7.35 9.87
C ALA A 285 -17.03 -7.96 11.28
N ASP A 286 -15.77 -8.03 11.73
CA ASP A 286 -15.43 -8.41 13.12
C ASP A 286 -14.92 -7.16 13.84
N ILE A 287 -15.75 -6.61 14.74
CA ILE A 287 -15.47 -5.36 15.46
C ILE A 287 -15.17 -5.66 16.92
N LYS A 288 -13.99 -5.30 17.38
CA LYS A 288 -13.54 -5.47 18.77
C LYS A 288 -13.14 -4.14 19.39
N GLY A 289 -13.62 -3.89 20.61
CA GLY A 289 -13.22 -2.71 21.36
C GLY A 289 -12.84 -3.06 22.79
N THR A 290 -11.64 -2.60 23.22
CA THR A 290 -11.16 -2.80 24.59
C THR A 290 -10.72 -1.48 25.22
N SER A 291 -11.38 -1.09 26.31
CA SER A 291 -11.01 0.10 27.08
C SER A 291 -10.63 -0.23 28.52
N VAL A 292 -9.80 0.58 29.15
CA VAL A 292 -9.52 0.42 30.59
C VAL A 292 -10.62 1.07 31.41
N THR A 293 -10.91 2.36 31.19
CA THR A 293 -11.90 3.11 32.00
C THR A 293 -13.09 3.65 31.21
N GLY A 294 -12.98 3.72 29.88
CA GLY A 294 -14.06 4.17 28.99
C GLY A 294 -14.93 3.01 28.50
N SER A 295 -15.64 3.21 27.40
CA SER A 295 -16.45 2.16 26.79
C SER A 295 -15.62 1.28 25.88
N GLY A 296 -15.82 -0.05 25.95
CA GLY A 296 -15.26 -0.97 24.96
C GLY A 296 -15.83 -0.64 23.57
N ILE A 297 -17.12 -0.71 23.41
CA ILE A 297 -17.81 -0.23 22.20
C ILE A 297 -18.93 0.73 22.61
N LYS A 298 -19.00 1.85 21.92
CA LYS A 298 -20.06 2.84 22.05
C LYS A 298 -20.76 3.04 20.72
N THR A 299 -22.07 2.83 20.67
CA THR A 299 -22.89 3.16 19.50
C THR A 299 -23.70 4.43 19.74
N GLN A 300 -23.90 5.23 18.71
CA GLN A 300 -24.67 6.44 18.73
C GLN A 300 -25.71 6.40 17.60
N GLY A 301 -26.99 6.71 17.93
CA GLY A 301 -28.07 6.68 16.95
C GLY A 301 -28.39 5.27 16.44
N ASN A 302 -28.72 5.14 15.16
CA ASN A 302 -29.15 3.89 14.57
C ASN A 302 -27.95 3.19 13.88
N VAL A 303 -27.66 1.98 14.29
CA VAL A 303 -26.58 1.15 13.73
C VAL A 303 -27.16 -0.18 13.27
N SER A 304 -26.75 -0.66 12.10
CA SER A 304 -27.13 -1.96 11.54
C SER A 304 -25.95 -2.91 11.45
N LEU A 305 -26.14 -4.15 11.92
CA LEU A 305 -25.20 -5.26 11.78
C LEU A 305 -25.84 -6.31 10.89
N GLU A 306 -25.16 -6.68 9.81
CA GLU A 306 -25.65 -7.63 8.81
C GLU A 306 -24.58 -8.62 8.39
N GLY A 307 -24.99 -9.73 7.77
CA GLY A 307 -24.10 -10.66 7.11
C GLY A 307 -23.10 -11.35 8.02
N GLY A 308 -23.48 -11.68 9.25
CA GLY A 308 -22.62 -12.36 10.21
C GLY A 308 -21.63 -11.44 10.92
N THR A 309 -21.90 -10.14 10.99
CA THR A 309 -21.09 -9.17 11.72
C THR A 309 -20.99 -9.53 13.20
N GLN A 310 -19.79 -9.49 13.76
CA GLN A 310 -19.52 -9.72 15.16
C GLN A 310 -19.11 -8.42 15.86
N LEU A 311 -19.79 -8.10 16.96
CA LEU A 311 -19.50 -6.94 17.79
C LEU A 311 -19.12 -7.42 19.19
N ALA A 312 -17.87 -7.18 19.61
CA ALA A 312 -17.37 -7.62 20.91
C ALA A 312 -16.73 -6.48 21.70
N GLY A 313 -17.40 -6.03 22.76
CA GLY A 313 -16.93 -4.95 23.62
C GLY A 313 -16.36 -5.45 24.94
N GLY A 314 -15.34 -4.78 25.46
CA GLY A 314 -14.77 -5.03 26.79
C GLY A 314 -14.29 -3.77 27.47
N SER A 315 -14.50 -3.69 28.79
CA SER A 315 -13.93 -2.63 29.61
C SER A 315 -13.59 -3.16 31.00
N GLN A 316 -12.50 -2.66 31.57
CA GLN A 316 -12.14 -3.06 32.94
C GLN A 316 -12.95 -2.31 33.99
N GLN A 317 -13.24 -1.04 33.78
CA GLN A 317 -13.91 -0.17 34.78
C GLN A 317 -15.11 0.60 34.21
N GLY A 318 -15.24 0.69 32.88
CA GLY A 318 -16.34 1.38 32.20
C GLY A 318 -17.42 0.43 31.69
N ALA A 319 -18.09 0.82 30.61
CA ALA A 319 -19.09 -0.03 29.96
C ALA A 319 -18.37 -0.94 28.92
N ALA A 320 -18.69 -2.24 28.91
CA ALA A 320 -18.30 -3.10 27.82
C ALA A 320 -18.95 -2.66 26.50
N LEU A 321 -20.26 -2.45 26.59
CA LEU A 321 -21.10 -1.92 25.53
C LEU A 321 -21.91 -0.75 26.07
N ASP A 322 -21.92 0.37 25.36
CA ASP A 322 -22.74 1.55 25.63
C ASP A 322 -23.57 1.85 24.38
N VAL A 323 -24.81 1.35 24.37
CA VAL A 323 -25.74 1.47 23.24
C VAL A 323 -26.68 2.64 23.44
N SER A 324 -26.39 3.74 22.76
CA SER A 324 -27.21 4.94 22.75
C SER A 324 -27.90 5.06 21.38
N GLY A 325 -29.20 4.85 21.36
CA GLY A 325 -30.00 4.76 20.13
C GLY A 325 -30.44 3.33 19.85
N THR A 326 -30.46 2.91 18.61
CA THR A 326 -30.93 1.58 18.21
C THR A 326 -29.81 0.79 17.54
N LEU A 327 -29.52 -0.38 18.05
CA LEU A 327 -28.58 -1.34 17.44
C LEU A 327 -29.37 -2.52 16.87
N ASN A 328 -29.54 -2.56 15.58
CA ASN A 328 -30.23 -3.64 14.88
C ASN A 328 -29.23 -4.67 14.37
N HIS A 329 -29.52 -5.95 14.54
CA HIS A 329 -28.71 -7.02 13.98
C HIS A 329 -29.57 -8.11 13.34
N ASP A 330 -29.09 -8.73 12.27
CA ASP A 330 -29.68 -9.91 11.69
C ASP A 330 -29.39 -11.17 12.54
N PRO A 331 -30.07 -12.31 12.30
CA PRO A 331 -29.87 -13.53 13.08
C PRO A 331 -28.46 -14.13 12.99
N ASP A 332 -27.72 -13.82 11.92
CA ASP A 332 -26.37 -14.34 11.71
C ASP A 332 -25.32 -13.48 12.42
N SER A 333 -25.67 -12.26 12.77
CA SER A 333 -24.80 -11.31 13.47
C SER A 333 -24.90 -11.42 14.99
N SER A 334 -23.84 -11.04 15.71
CA SER A 334 -23.80 -11.19 17.17
C SER A 334 -23.27 -9.93 17.88
N VAL A 335 -23.81 -9.69 19.06
CA VAL A 335 -23.36 -8.63 19.98
C VAL A 335 -22.96 -9.27 21.29
N THR A 336 -21.69 -9.16 21.67
CA THR A 336 -21.13 -9.87 22.82
C THR A 336 -20.22 -8.98 23.66
N THR A 337 -19.84 -9.47 24.82
CA THR A 337 -18.76 -8.89 25.63
C THR A 337 -17.52 -9.78 25.56
N THR A 338 -16.33 -9.19 25.67
CA THR A 338 -15.08 -9.95 25.69
C THR A 338 -14.97 -10.81 26.96
N PRO A 339 -14.30 -11.97 26.95
CA PRO A 339 -14.22 -12.89 28.09
C PRO A 339 -13.64 -12.28 29.38
N ASP A 340 -12.66 -11.39 29.25
CA ASP A 340 -11.96 -10.74 30.37
C ASP A 340 -12.66 -9.45 30.84
N ASN A 341 -13.88 -9.24 30.39
CA ASN A 341 -14.64 -8.03 30.66
C ASN A 341 -15.26 -8.05 32.07
N THR A 342 -15.07 -6.95 32.79
CA THR A 342 -15.80 -6.64 34.03
C THR A 342 -16.80 -5.48 33.89
N GLY A 343 -16.86 -4.88 32.70
CA GLY A 343 -17.72 -3.74 32.39
C GLY A 343 -19.19 -4.13 32.20
N SER A 344 -20.06 -3.18 32.37
CA SER A 344 -21.52 -3.33 32.22
C SER A 344 -21.93 -3.20 30.74
N VAL A 345 -23.11 -3.72 30.42
CA VAL A 345 -23.83 -3.39 29.18
C VAL A 345 -24.85 -2.33 29.50
N ILE A 346 -24.73 -1.15 28.88
CA ILE A 346 -25.68 -0.02 29.01
C ILE A 346 -26.53 0.00 27.72
N GLY A 347 -27.86 0.16 27.88
CA GLY A 347 -28.77 0.21 26.72
C GLY A 347 -29.02 -1.16 26.09
N ASN A 348 -28.99 -2.23 26.86
CA ASN A 348 -29.28 -3.58 26.36
C ASN A 348 -30.69 -3.69 25.74
N GLU A 349 -31.64 -2.90 26.20
CA GLU A 349 -32.99 -2.78 25.65
C GLU A 349 -33.04 -2.17 24.24
N ASN A 350 -31.95 -1.57 23.79
CA ASN A 350 -31.81 -0.95 22.47
C ASN A 350 -31.22 -1.89 21.44
N ILE A 351 -30.89 -3.12 21.82
CA ILE A 351 -30.31 -4.15 20.92
C ILE A 351 -31.48 -5.01 20.41
N HIS A 352 -31.68 -5.02 19.10
CA HIS A 352 -32.81 -5.67 18.46
C HIS A 352 -32.37 -6.62 17.34
N GLU A 353 -32.82 -7.89 17.45
CA GLU A 353 -32.70 -8.83 16.33
C GLU A 353 -33.81 -8.56 15.31
N VAL A 354 -33.45 -8.29 14.09
CA VAL A 354 -34.37 -8.05 12.96
C VAL A 354 -34.43 -9.32 12.11
N ILE A 355 -35.55 -10.05 12.25
CA ILE A 355 -35.81 -11.22 11.41
C ILE A 355 -36.30 -10.71 10.05
N PRO A 356 -35.66 -11.08 8.93
CA PRO A 356 -36.13 -10.73 7.61
C PRO A 356 -37.56 -11.23 7.39
N VAL A 357 -38.49 -10.33 7.10
CA VAL A 357 -39.85 -10.73 6.69
C VAL A 357 -39.75 -11.39 5.31
N VAL A 358 -39.81 -12.72 5.30
CA VAL A 358 -39.95 -13.46 4.05
C VAL A 358 -41.28 -13.04 3.44
N PRO A 359 -41.35 -12.44 2.26
CA PRO A 359 -42.62 -12.14 1.61
C PRO A 359 -43.43 -13.43 1.53
N PRO A 360 -44.74 -13.43 1.84
CA PRO A 360 -45.54 -14.61 1.67
C PRO A 360 -45.35 -15.10 0.25
N MET A 361 -44.99 -16.38 0.11
CA MET A 361 -44.98 -16.98 -1.23
C MET A 361 -46.32 -16.68 -1.87
N PRO A 362 -46.37 -16.25 -3.14
CA PRO A 362 -47.60 -16.12 -3.85
C PRO A 362 -48.36 -17.45 -3.68
N ASP A 363 -49.57 -17.42 -3.14
CA ASP A 363 -50.46 -18.57 -3.06
C ASP A 363 -50.44 -19.19 -4.44
N GLU A 364 -49.84 -20.37 -4.58
CA GLU A 364 -50.00 -21.15 -5.82
C GLU A 364 -51.48 -21.38 -5.94
N GLY A 365 -52.10 -20.53 -6.79
CA GLY A 365 -53.50 -20.40 -6.95
C GLY A 365 -54.18 -21.77 -7.00
N GLY A 366 -55.06 -21.98 -6.06
CA GLY A 366 -55.84 -23.19 -5.96
C GLY A 366 -56.39 -23.57 -7.33
N ASN A 367 -56.11 -24.77 -7.71
CA ASN A 367 -56.59 -25.43 -8.88
C ASN A 367 -58.15 -25.41 -8.81
N ASN A 368 -58.78 -24.38 -9.38
CA ASN A 368 -60.19 -24.36 -9.66
C ASN A 368 -60.47 -25.34 -10.75
N GLN A 369 -60.61 -26.61 -10.38
CA GLN A 369 -61.20 -27.63 -11.23
C GLN A 369 -62.70 -27.32 -11.38
N PRO A 370 -63.17 -27.02 -12.57
CA PRO A 370 -64.60 -26.87 -12.76
C PRO A 370 -65.30 -28.22 -12.55
N ASP A 371 -66.37 -28.22 -11.68
CA ASP A 371 -67.29 -29.31 -11.52
C ASP A 371 -67.81 -29.79 -12.86
N GLN A 372 -67.44 -31.00 -13.27
CA GLN A 372 -68.13 -31.74 -14.31
C GLN A 372 -69.08 -32.76 -13.67
N LYS A 373 -70.36 -32.49 -13.87
CA LYS A 373 -71.51 -33.31 -13.57
C LYS A 373 -71.43 -34.62 -14.32
N PRO A 374 -71.87 -35.76 -13.73
CA PRO A 374 -71.83 -37.12 -14.35
C PRO A 374 -72.92 -37.38 -15.36
N GLY A 375 -72.57 -38.05 -16.45
CA GLY A 375 -73.58 -38.55 -17.36
C GLY A 375 -73.00 -39.47 -18.46
N GLY A 376 -73.27 -40.75 -18.31
CA GLY A 376 -73.62 -41.64 -19.47
C GLY A 376 -72.50 -42.52 -20.11
N ASP A 377 -72.49 -43.73 -19.62
CA ASP A 377 -72.43 -45.03 -20.36
C ASP A 377 -71.64 -45.16 -21.71
N THR A 378 -70.97 -46.31 -21.66
CA THR A 378 -70.79 -47.37 -22.70
C THR A 378 -69.49 -47.40 -23.48
N ASP A 379 -68.93 -48.54 -23.35
CA ASP A 379 -68.18 -49.39 -24.28
C ASP A 379 -66.64 -49.48 -24.12
N LYS A 380 -66.34 -50.66 -23.55
CA LYS A 380 -65.05 -51.32 -23.64
C LYS A 380 -64.91 -51.88 -25.12
N PRO A 381 -63.71 -51.88 -25.75
CA PRO A 381 -62.97 -53.14 -25.70
C PRO A 381 -61.44 -53.08 -25.69
N THR A 382 -60.95 -54.12 -25.00
CA THR A 382 -59.87 -55.07 -25.31
C THR A 382 -58.45 -54.61 -25.62
N VAL A 383 -57.60 -55.10 -24.69
CA VAL A 383 -56.16 -55.32 -24.75
C VAL A 383 -55.78 -56.19 -25.95
N PRO A 384 -54.60 -56.08 -26.53
CA PRO A 384 -53.63 -57.19 -26.48
C PRO A 384 -52.20 -56.79 -26.09
N SER A 385 -51.76 -57.54 -25.12
CA SER A 385 -50.56 -58.41 -25.05
C SER A 385 -49.23 -57.86 -25.58
N GLU A 386 -48.25 -57.85 -24.61
CA GLU A 386 -46.85 -57.93 -24.86
C GLU A 386 -46.40 -58.97 -25.88
N PRO A 387 -45.19 -58.83 -26.40
CA PRO A 387 -44.24 -59.88 -26.03
C PRO A 387 -42.86 -59.37 -25.55
N ASP A 388 -42.37 -60.20 -24.59
CA ASP A 388 -40.99 -60.35 -24.17
C ASP A 388 -39.97 -60.36 -25.30
N GLN A 389 -38.82 -59.74 -25.05
CA GLN A 389 -37.51 -60.37 -25.21
C GLN A 389 -36.36 -59.51 -24.70
N LYS A 390 -35.71 -60.05 -23.71
CA LYS A 390 -34.30 -59.78 -23.40
C LYS A 390 -33.48 -60.80 -24.20
N PRO A 391 -32.25 -60.49 -24.72
CA PRO A 391 -31.10 -60.61 -23.86
C PRO A 391 -29.92 -59.64 -24.16
N GLY A 392 -29.16 -59.41 -23.13
CA GLY A 392 -27.69 -59.55 -23.07
C GLY A 392 -26.80 -58.55 -23.80
N GLY A 393 -25.92 -57.97 -23.06
CA GLY A 393 -24.58 -57.76 -23.56
C GLY A 393 -24.05 -56.33 -23.43
N ASP A 394 -23.10 -56.22 -22.52
CA ASP A 394 -21.90 -55.38 -22.54
C ASP A 394 -21.98 -53.86 -22.38
N THR A 395 -21.53 -53.49 -21.19
CA THR A 395 -20.49 -52.51 -20.90
C THR A 395 -20.10 -51.55 -22.04
N ASP A 396 -20.47 -50.30 -21.91
CA ASP A 396 -19.55 -49.19 -22.21
C ASP A 396 -19.96 -47.96 -21.39
N LYS A 397 -19.13 -47.73 -20.39
CA LYS A 397 -19.10 -46.50 -19.61
C LYS A 397 -18.64 -45.36 -20.48
N PRO A 398 -19.37 -44.25 -20.63
CA PRO A 398 -18.85 -43.11 -21.32
C PRO A 398 -17.75 -42.49 -20.49
N THR A 399 -16.54 -42.48 -21.03
CA THR A 399 -15.39 -41.67 -20.59
C THR A 399 -15.80 -40.20 -20.62
N VAL A 400 -15.71 -39.58 -19.45
CA VAL A 400 -15.75 -38.12 -19.28
C VAL A 400 -14.58 -37.55 -20.08
N PRO A 401 -14.76 -36.57 -20.93
CA PRO A 401 -13.64 -35.85 -21.52
C PRO A 401 -12.91 -35.10 -20.42
N SER A 402 -11.60 -35.31 -20.31
CA SER A 402 -10.69 -34.57 -19.48
C SER A 402 -10.80 -33.07 -19.84
N GLU A 403 -11.01 -32.24 -18.83
CA GLU A 403 -10.87 -30.79 -18.95
C GLU A 403 -9.45 -30.46 -19.50
N PRO A 404 -9.34 -29.50 -20.44
CA PRO A 404 -8.04 -29.04 -20.90
C PRO A 404 -7.33 -28.30 -19.76
N ASP A 405 -6.06 -28.64 -19.59
CA ASP A 405 -5.13 -28.04 -18.65
C ASP A 405 -5.03 -26.52 -18.86
N HIS A 406 -5.65 -25.73 -18.00
CA HIS A 406 -5.61 -24.27 -18.01
C HIS A 406 -4.27 -23.67 -17.55
N ASN A 407 -3.28 -24.50 -17.15
CA ASN A 407 -2.00 -24.01 -16.66
C ASN A 407 -1.02 -23.56 -17.76
N GLN A 408 -1.24 -23.88 -19.02
CA GLN A 408 -0.34 -23.42 -20.10
C GLN A 408 -0.64 -22.00 -20.59
N GLU A 409 -1.86 -21.51 -20.49
CA GLU A 409 -2.17 -20.12 -20.87
C GLU A 409 -1.70 -19.09 -19.84
N HIS A 410 -1.60 -19.48 -18.58
CA HIS A 410 -1.14 -18.58 -17.51
C HIS A 410 0.37 -18.31 -17.61
N ASP A 411 1.19 -19.31 -17.93
CA ASP A 411 2.63 -19.14 -18.08
C ASP A 411 3.01 -18.35 -19.35
N HIS A 412 2.23 -18.49 -20.43
CA HIS A 412 2.49 -17.74 -21.66
C HIS A 412 2.13 -16.24 -21.50
N ASN A 413 1.08 -15.93 -20.76
CA ASN A 413 0.68 -14.55 -20.47
C ASN A 413 1.65 -13.85 -19.48
N GLN A 414 2.19 -14.59 -18.50
CA GLN A 414 3.20 -14.04 -17.60
C GLN A 414 4.52 -13.75 -18.32
N SER A 415 4.97 -14.64 -19.21
CA SER A 415 6.17 -14.44 -20.02
C SER A 415 6.02 -13.28 -21.00
N HIS A 416 4.87 -13.14 -21.65
CA HIS A 416 4.60 -12.02 -22.57
C HIS A 416 4.47 -10.68 -21.85
N ASN A 417 3.82 -10.66 -20.70
CA ASN A 417 3.73 -9.48 -19.85
C ASN A 417 5.08 -9.08 -19.24
N ALA A 418 5.95 -10.04 -18.90
CA ALA A 418 7.31 -9.78 -18.45
C ALA A 418 8.16 -9.17 -19.56
N SER A 419 8.03 -9.64 -20.80
CA SER A 419 8.75 -9.09 -21.97
C SER A 419 8.28 -7.67 -22.32
N LEU A 420 6.97 -7.41 -22.29
CA LEU A 420 6.41 -6.07 -22.50
C LEU A 420 6.81 -5.09 -21.40
N ARG A 421 6.88 -5.56 -20.15
CA ARG A 421 7.37 -4.75 -19.03
C ARG A 421 8.84 -4.36 -19.21
N LYS A 422 9.72 -5.31 -19.57
CA LYS A 422 11.12 -5.02 -19.85
C LYS A 422 11.30 -4.01 -20.98
N GLN A 423 10.50 -4.11 -22.04
CA GLN A 423 10.58 -3.19 -23.17
C GLN A 423 10.06 -1.78 -22.86
N ALA A 424 9.02 -1.68 -22.00
CA ALA A 424 8.55 -0.40 -21.46
C ALA A 424 9.59 0.24 -20.54
N GLU A 425 10.29 -0.57 -19.74
CA GLU A 425 11.34 -0.16 -18.81
C GLU A 425 12.55 0.43 -19.55
N VAL A 426 13.04 -0.25 -20.60
CA VAL A 426 14.15 0.25 -21.44
C VAL A 426 13.78 1.58 -22.12
N ASN A 427 12.57 1.73 -22.63
CA ASN A 427 12.16 2.96 -23.31
C ASN A 427 12.02 4.16 -22.35
N SER A 428 11.61 3.91 -21.12
CA SER A 428 11.43 5.00 -20.16
C SER A 428 12.72 5.34 -19.41
N LEU A 429 13.68 4.41 -19.27
CA LEU A 429 15.05 4.71 -18.85
C LEU A 429 15.73 5.72 -19.80
N ARG A 430 15.55 5.57 -21.11
CA ARG A 430 16.05 6.52 -22.11
C ARG A 430 15.44 7.92 -21.98
N GLN A 431 14.13 8.00 -21.71
CA GLN A 431 13.43 9.28 -21.51
C GLN A 431 13.82 9.94 -20.19
N GLY A 432 13.98 9.18 -19.12
CA GLY A 432 14.39 9.68 -17.81
C GLY A 432 15.78 10.29 -17.81
N ALA A 433 16.73 9.65 -18.48
CA ALA A 433 18.10 10.17 -18.64
C ALA A 433 18.13 11.49 -19.42
N ALA A 434 17.36 11.61 -20.50
CA ALA A 434 17.27 12.82 -21.30
C ALA A 434 16.66 14.00 -20.50
N ASN A 435 15.65 13.74 -19.69
CA ASN A 435 15.00 14.77 -18.88
C ASN A 435 15.86 15.22 -17.69
N ALA A 436 16.64 14.32 -17.09
CA ALA A 436 17.60 14.68 -16.05
C ALA A 436 18.70 15.62 -16.59
N GLN A 437 19.20 15.40 -17.82
CA GLN A 437 20.15 16.29 -18.47
C GLN A 437 19.58 17.69 -18.77
N VAL A 438 18.33 17.77 -19.26
CA VAL A 438 17.66 19.05 -19.52
C VAL A 438 17.47 19.83 -18.22
N THR A 439 17.16 19.18 -17.13
CA THR A 439 17.01 19.82 -15.83
C THR A 439 18.35 20.36 -15.30
N GLN A 440 19.46 19.65 -15.51
CA GLN A 440 20.80 20.12 -15.16
C GLN A 440 21.24 21.32 -16.01
N MET A 441 20.99 21.29 -17.33
CA MET A 441 21.31 22.41 -18.22
C MET A 441 20.51 23.67 -17.92
N ASN A 442 19.22 23.55 -17.63
CA ASN A 442 18.38 24.68 -17.25
C ASN A 442 18.82 25.31 -15.92
N ARG A 443 19.36 24.52 -15.01
CA ARG A 443 19.87 25.00 -13.73
C ARG A 443 21.20 25.74 -13.87
N ALA A 444 22.13 25.22 -14.65
CA ALA A 444 23.41 25.89 -14.94
C ALA A 444 23.19 27.26 -15.64
N SER A 445 22.12 27.41 -16.43
CA SER A 445 21.77 28.68 -17.07
C SER A 445 21.09 29.66 -16.09
N GLN A 446 20.39 29.23 -15.07
CA GLN A 446 19.79 30.10 -14.06
C GLN A 446 20.79 30.62 -13.02
N ASP A 447 21.74 29.76 -12.59
CA ASP A 447 22.81 30.17 -11.67
C ASP A 447 23.77 31.21 -12.30
N GLY A 448 23.87 31.22 -13.63
CA GLY A 448 24.64 32.21 -14.37
C GLY A 448 24.00 33.63 -14.42
N PHE A 449 22.70 33.75 -14.16
CA PHE A 449 21.99 35.05 -14.26
C PHE A 449 21.92 35.84 -12.95
N HIS A 450 22.20 35.23 -11.79
CA HIS A 450 22.15 35.92 -10.50
C HIS A 450 23.50 36.50 -10.01
N ALA A 451 24.58 36.34 -10.76
CA ALA A 451 25.91 36.84 -10.39
C ALA A 451 26.26 38.28 -10.85
N ALA A 452 25.31 39.04 -11.37
CA ALA A 452 25.54 40.40 -11.83
C ALA A 452 25.23 41.45 -10.74
N GLY A 453 26.01 41.48 -9.64
CA GLY A 453 25.78 42.50 -8.60
C GLY A 453 26.83 42.62 -7.49
N SER A 454 27.91 41.88 -7.52
CA SER A 454 28.98 42.02 -6.51
C SER A 454 30.36 42.03 -7.19
N PRO A 455 31.32 42.89 -6.69
CA PRO A 455 32.65 42.91 -7.26
C PRO A 455 33.40 41.61 -6.97
N PRO A 456 34.25 41.15 -7.91
CA PRO A 456 34.93 39.85 -7.80
C PRO A 456 35.98 39.83 -6.70
N VAL A 457 35.84 38.91 -5.78
CA VAL A 457 36.91 38.49 -4.88
C VAL A 457 37.71 37.42 -5.62
N PRO A 458 39.02 37.53 -5.78
CA PRO A 458 39.82 36.52 -6.46
C PRO A 458 39.94 35.30 -5.59
N VAL A 459 39.23 34.21 -5.93
CA VAL A 459 39.46 32.88 -5.38
C VAL A 459 40.41 32.13 -6.31
N SER A 460 41.64 32.01 -5.86
CA SER A 460 42.65 31.20 -6.52
C SER A 460 42.36 29.72 -6.25
N GLY A 461 42.21 28.94 -7.34
CA GLY A 461 42.50 27.51 -7.32
C GLY A 461 41.33 26.54 -7.15
N TYR A 462 40.16 26.78 -7.75
CA TYR A 462 39.15 25.73 -7.90
C TYR A 462 39.08 25.26 -9.36
N GLN A 463 39.64 24.09 -9.66
CA GLN A 463 39.30 23.37 -10.87
C GLN A 463 38.03 22.55 -10.57
N PRO A 464 36.97 22.73 -11.35
CA PRO A 464 35.83 21.82 -11.24
C PRO A 464 36.28 20.43 -11.69
N ALA A 465 36.15 19.44 -10.82
CA ALA A 465 36.31 18.05 -11.21
C ALA A 465 35.16 17.73 -12.19
N GLU A 466 35.51 17.36 -13.41
CA GLU A 466 34.55 16.78 -14.36
C GLU A 466 34.01 15.48 -13.73
N GLN A 467 32.74 15.53 -13.30
CA GLN A 467 32.04 14.34 -12.86
C GLN A 467 31.34 13.73 -14.06
N THR A 468 31.87 12.62 -14.53
CA THR A 468 31.20 11.79 -15.55
C THR A 468 30.20 10.89 -14.82
N VAL A 469 28.93 10.98 -15.19
CA VAL A 469 27.90 10.06 -14.71
C VAL A 469 27.78 8.96 -15.75
N ASP A 470 28.26 7.77 -15.43
CA ASP A 470 28.10 6.59 -16.30
C ASP A 470 26.69 6.00 -16.08
N ILE A 471 25.89 6.06 -17.12
CA ILE A 471 24.57 5.42 -17.17
C ILE A 471 24.73 4.12 -17.96
N SER A 472 24.58 2.98 -17.29
CA SER A 472 24.59 1.67 -17.95
C SER A 472 23.19 1.33 -18.46
N LEU A 473 23.06 1.20 -19.77
CA LEU A 473 21.87 0.68 -20.45
C LEU A 473 22.12 -0.78 -20.82
N CYS A 474 21.38 -1.69 -20.22
CA CYS A 474 21.41 -3.11 -20.57
C CYS A 474 20.24 -3.43 -21.50
N ASP A 475 20.54 -3.90 -22.72
CA ASP A 475 19.61 -4.54 -23.63
C ASP A 475 19.88 -6.06 -23.63
N ASP A 476 18.90 -6.89 -23.93
CA ASP A 476 18.88 -8.36 -23.76
C ASP A 476 20.06 -9.14 -24.37
N SER A 477 21.04 -8.48 -24.99
CA SER A 477 22.22 -9.12 -25.58
C SER A 477 23.58 -8.50 -25.27
N ASP A 478 23.65 -7.22 -24.87
CA ASP A 478 24.96 -6.58 -24.58
C ASP A 478 24.78 -5.33 -23.72
N CYS A 479 25.51 -5.24 -22.60
CA CYS A 479 25.62 -3.99 -21.82
C CYS A 479 26.56 -3.03 -22.55
N GLN A 480 26.04 -1.92 -23.06
CA GLN A 480 26.87 -0.83 -23.57
C GLN A 480 26.89 0.32 -22.58
N SER A 481 28.08 0.76 -22.19
CA SER A 481 28.30 1.97 -21.42
C SER A 481 28.56 3.13 -22.37
N GLU A 482 27.70 4.13 -22.40
CA GLU A 482 28.00 5.40 -23.02
C GLU A 482 28.37 6.43 -21.95
N SER A 483 29.56 7.01 -22.06
CA SER A 483 29.95 8.18 -21.25
C SER A 483 29.40 9.45 -21.88
N LEU A 484 28.65 10.21 -21.10
CA LEU A 484 28.20 11.56 -21.42
C LEU A 484 29.08 12.61 -20.75
#